data_eefc4a63682abdae0154870663ad14c4
#
_entry.id   eefc4a63682abdae0154870663ad14c4
#
_cell.length_a   1.000
_cell.length_b   1.000
_cell.length_c   1.000
_cell.angle_alpha   90.00
_cell.angle_beta   90.00
_cell.angle_gamma   90.00
#
_symmetry.space_group_name_H-M   'P 1'
#
loop_
_entity.id
_entity.type
_entity.pdbx_description
1 polymer ?
#
loop_
_entity_poly.entity_id
_entity_poly.type
_entity_poly.pdbx_seq_one_letter_code
_entity_poly.pdbx_strand_id
1 'polypeptide(L)'
;MYKVITEELITSVIGTSEEQIIEINKKIESAFANMATDSDLMEAASMPGTQYGLQRGGGQHSLSDTYEQYIRMRERQQIETNAYVRALTEKQETINRIISCYNVLTTDEHQALEYLYEKYDFQTGMMKLKKEKEVSKATIIRWRKNALIHIKELYDSSLSNIDIYQYFGDKNTKTKYR
;
A
#
# COMPACT_ATOMS: atom_id res chain seq x y z
N MET A 1 10.68 9.49 -6.70
CA MET A 1 9.93 10.66 -6.18
C MET A 1 8.68 10.10 -5.50
N TYR A 2 8.58 10.22 -4.17
CA TYR A 2 7.43 9.69 -3.43
C TYR A 2 6.18 10.52 -3.77
N LYS A 3 5.03 9.83 -3.79
CA LYS A 3 3.74 10.44 -4.08
C LYS A 3 3.35 11.36 -2.92
N VAL A 4 2.85 12.55 -3.18
CA VAL A 4 2.35 13.46 -2.13
C VAL A 4 1.30 12.75 -1.29
N ILE A 5 1.51 12.67 0.03
CA ILE A 5 0.57 12.02 0.95
C ILE A 5 -0.39 13.02 1.59
N THR A 6 -1.64 12.61 1.73
CA THR A 6 -2.68 13.38 2.41
C THR A 6 -2.80 12.99 3.88
N GLU A 7 -3.37 13.86 4.71
CA GLU A 7 -3.64 13.55 6.12
C GLU A 7 -4.60 12.36 6.27
N GLU A 8 -5.60 12.27 5.38
CA GLU A 8 -6.56 11.16 5.35
C GLU A 8 -5.87 9.82 5.09
N LEU A 9 -4.90 9.78 4.16
CA LEU A 9 -4.13 8.57 3.90
C LEU A 9 -3.30 8.18 5.14
N ILE A 10 -2.61 9.13 5.76
CA ILE A 10 -1.81 8.87 6.97
C ILE A 10 -2.69 8.29 8.08
N THR A 11 -3.81 8.94 8.38
CA THR A 11 -4.71 8.50 9.48
C THR A 11 -5.37 7.16 9.17
N SER A 12 -5.74 6.90 7.92
CA SER A 12 -6.25 5.59 7.48
C SER A 12 -5.20 4.49 7.65
N VAL A 13 -3.94 4.75 7.27
CA VAL A 13 -2.86 3.77 7.41
C VAL A 13 -2.61 3.46 8.89
N ILE A 14 -2.55 4.47 9.77
CA ILE A 14 -2.33 4.25 11.20
C ILE A 14 -3.43 3.36 11.80
N GLY A 15 -4.69 3.56 11.42
CA GLY A 15 -5.82 2.79 11.96
C GLY A 15 -5.96 1.37 11.40
N THR A 16 -5.48 1.09 10.19
CA THR A 16 -5.78 -0.18 9.48
C THR A 16 -4.61 -0.76 8.69
N SER A 17 -3.36 -0.44 9.05
CA SER A 17 -2.18 -0.85 8.27
C SER A 17 -2.03 -2.36 8.12
N GLU A 18 -2.23 -3.13 9.18
CA GLU A 18 -2.10 -4.58 9.14
C GLU A 18 -3.15 -5.21 8.20
N GLU A 19 -4.40 -4.76 8.30
CA GLU A 19 -5.49 -5.22 7.44
C GLU A 19 -5.22 -4.89 5.97
N GLN A 20 -4.74 -3.67 5.69
CA GLN A 20 -4.40 -3.25 4.34
C GLN A 20 -3.26 -4.07 3.74
N ILE A 21 -2.22 -4.38 4.51
CA ILE A 21 -1.09 -5.22 4.05
C ILE A 21 -1.56 -6.64 3.77
N ILE A 22 -2.37 -7.23 4.65
CA ILE A 22 -2.94 -8.56 4.46
C ILE A 22 -3.80 -8.60 3.19
N GLU A 23 -4.63 -7.58 2.97
CA GLU A 23 -5.46 -7.49 1.76
C GLU A 23 -4.62 -7.36 0.48
N ILE A 24 -3.55 -6.56 0.51
CA ILE A 24 -2.63 -6.41 -0.62
C ILE A 24 -1.96 -7.75 -0.94
N ASN A 25 -1.44 -8.46 0.06
CA ASN A 25 -0.79 -9.77 -0.13
C ASN A 25 -1.76 -10.79 -0.75
N LYS A 26 -3.00 -10.86 -0.25
CA LYS A 26 -4.04 -11.72 -0.84
C LYS A 26 -4.33 -11.37 -2.31
N LYS A 27 -4.35 -10.08 -2.65
CA LYS A 27 -4.56 -9.64 -4.04
C LYS A 27 -3.39 -10.02 -4.94
N ILE A 28 -2.16 -9.93 -4.45
CA ILE A 28 -0.96 -10.37 -5.18
C ILE A 28 -1.00 -11.88 -5.42
N GLU A 29 -1.27 -12.67 -4.39
CA GLU A 29 -1.42 -14.13 -4.52
C GLU A 29 -2.52 -14.50 -5.52
N SER A 30 -3.69 -13.85 -5.42
CA SER A 30 -4.80 -14.07 -6.35
C SER A 30 -4.46 -13.69 -7.78
N ALA A 31 -3.66 -12.64 -8.00
CA ALA A 31 -3.26 -12.21 -9.33
C ALA A 31 -2.44 -13.30 -10.04
N PHE A 32 -1.55 -13.96 -9.32
CA PHE A 32 -0.78 -15.09 -9.88
C PHE A 32 -1.60 -16.37 -10.01
N ALA A 33 -2.45 -16.67 -9.02
CA ALA A 33 -3.30 -17.86 -9.06
C ALA A 33 -4.35 -17.83 -10.19
N ASN A 34 -4.80 -16.64 -10.58
CA ASN A 34 -5.79 -16.44 -11.64
C ASN A 34 -5.17 -16.30 -13.04
N MET A 35 -3.86 -16.44 -13.19
CA MET A 35 -3.25 -16.51 -14.51
C MET A 35 -3.72 -17.76 -15.24
N ALA A 36 -4.20 -17.59 -16.47
CA ALA A 36 -4.55 -18.72 -17.33
C ALA A 36 -3.31 -19.59 -17.56
N THR A 37 -3.50 -20.90 -17.56
CA THR A 37 -2.41 -21.84 -17.83
C THR A 37 -2.01 -21.80 -19.32
N ASP A 38 -0.83 -22.30 -19.63
CA ASP A 38 -0.40 -22.43 -21.03
C ASP A 38 -1.39 -23.27 -21.86
N SER A 39 -2.05 -24.26 -21.23
CA SER A 39 -3.10 -25.09 -21.87
C SER A 39 -4.33 -24.25 -22.18
N ASP A 40 -4.81 -23.42 -21.24
CA ASP A 40 -5.99 -22.58 -21.46
C ASP A 40 -5.73 -21.54 -22.56
N LEU A 41 -4.54 -20.96 -22.58
CA LEU A 41 -4.14 -19.99 -23.60
C LEU A 41 -4.02 -20.63 -24.99
N MET A 42 -3.49 -21.85 -25.07
CA MET A 42 -3.39 -22.61 -26.33
C MET A 42 -4.77 -23.00 -26.85
N GLU A 43 -5.67 -23.44 -25.97
CA GLU A 43 -7.06 -23.75 -26.33
C GLU A 43 -7.77 -22.48 -26.83
N ALA A 44 -7.66 -21.36 -26.11
CA ALA A 44 -8.24 -20.09 -26.55
C ALA A 44 -7.66 -19.60 -27.88
N ALA A 45 -6.37 -19.79 -28.15
CA ALA A 45 -5.72 -19.41 -29.39
C ALA A 45 -6.18 -20.31 -30.58
N SER A 46 -6.57 -21.54 -30.28
CA SER A 46 -7.02 -22.49 -31.33
C SER A 46 -8.51 -22.36 -31.69
N MET A 47 -9.30 -21.63 -30.89
CA MET A 47 -10.74 -21.46 -31.15
C MET A 47 -11.00 -20.59 -32.39
N PRO A 48 -11.81 -21.06 -33.36
CA PRO A 48 -12.19 -20.24 -34.51
C PRO A 48 -13.11 -19.12 -34.06
N GLY A 49 -12.73 -17.86 -34.27
CA GLY A 49 -13.64 -16.73 -34.12
C GLY A 49 -13.36 -15.71 -33.03
N THR A 50 -12.27 -15.82 -32.31
CA THR A 50 -11.88 -14.79 -31.30
C THR A 50 -11.21 -13.54 -31.88
N GLN A 51 -11.26 -13.32 -33.17
CA GLN A 51 -10.88 -12.02 -33.74
C GLN A 51 -12.02 -11.02 -33.60
N TYR A 52 -11.86 -10.09 -32.71
CA TYR A 52 -12.70 -8.89 -32.65
C TYR A 52 -12.76 -8.20 -34.02
N GLY A 53 -13.88 -8.37 -34.72
CA GLY A 53 -14.36 -7.36 -35.66
C GLY A 53 -13.97 -7.47 -37.14
N LEU A 54 -13.40 -8.56 -37.67
CA LEU A 54 -13.26 -8.72 -39.12
C LEU A 54 -13.58 -10.16 -39.53
N GLN A 55 -14.83 -10.37 -39.96
CA GLN A 55 -15.18 -11.53 -40.80
C GLN A 55 -14.41 -11.42 -42.10
N ARG A 56 -13.31 -12.10 -42.20
CA ARG A 56 -12.67 -12.46 -43.49
C ARG A 56 -12.63 -13.97 -43.59
N GLY A 57 -13.33 -14.47 -44.61
CA GLY A 57 -13.36 -15.77 -45.26
C GLY A 57 -12.69 -16.91 -44.54
N GLY A 58 -13.39 -18.04 -44.40
CA GLY A 58 -12.95 -19.28 -43.77
C GLY A 58 -11.62 -19.83 -44.32
N GLY A 59 -10.53 -19.30 -43.82
CA GLY A 59 -9.19 -19.85 -43.99
C GLY A 59 -8.88 -20.74 -42.77
N GLN A 60 -8.42 -21.94 -42.97
CA GLN A 60 -7.83 -22.75 -41.92
C GLN A 60 -6.69 -21.94 -41.28
N HIS A 61 -6.81 -21.63 -39.97
CA HIS A 61 -5.69 -21.07 -39.23
C HIS A 61 -4.51 -22.04 -39.30
N SER A 62 -3.38 -21.56 -39.76
CA SER A 62 -2.17 -22.38 -39.76
C SER A 62 -1.72 -22.60 -38.30
N LEU A 63 -1.05 -23.70 -38.01
CA LEU A 63 -0.42 -23.95 -36.70
C LEU A 63 0.47 -22.78 -36.27
N SER A 64 1.11 -22.11 -37.25
CA SER A 64 1.91 -20.89 -37.01
C SER A 64 1.09 -19.73 -36.49
N ASP A 65 -0.09 -19.47 -37.05
CA ASP A 65 -0.97 -18.37 -36.64
C ASP A 65 -1.50 -18.60 -35.23
N THR A 66 -1.87 -19.86 -34.92
CA THR A 66 -2.32 -20.26 -33.56
C THR A 66 -1.20 -20.07 -32.55
N TYR A 67 0.03 -20.43 -32.87
CA TYR A 67 1.18 -20.28 -32.00
C TYR A 67 1.54 -18.80 -31.78
N GLU A 68 1.51 -17.99 -32.84
CA GLU A 68 1.71 -16.52 -32.67
C GLU A 68 0.64 -15.89 -31.79
N GLN A 69 -0.62 -16.30 -31.97
CA GLN A 69 -1.71 -15.79 -31.12
C GLN A 69 -1.51 -16.18 -29.65
N TYR A 70 -1.14 -17.42 -29.37
CA TYR A 70 -0.80 -17.91 -28.05
C TYR A 70 0.33 -17.08 -27.42
N ILE A 71 1.42 -16.82 -28.12
CA ILE A 71 2.53 -16.01 -27.60
C ILE A 71 2.07 -14.60 -27.25
N ARG A 72 1.28 -13.96 -28.13
CA ARG A 72 0.73 -12.61 -27.87
C ARG A 72 -0.19 -12.58 -26.63
N MET A 73 -1.03 -13.59 -26.46
CA MET A 73 -1.92 -13.70 -25.30
C MET A 73 -1.13 -13.90 -24.02
N ARG A 74 -0.11 -14.74 -24.03
CA ARG A 74 0.78 -14.99 -22.90
C ARG A 74 1.56 -13.74 -22.48
N GLU A 75 2.18 -13.06 -23.45
CA GLU A 75 2.89 -11.80 -23.19
C GLU A 75 1.98 -10.73 -22.62
N ARG A 76 0.79 -10.56 -23.18
CA ARG A 76 -0.20 -9.61 -22.69
C ARG A 76 -0.62 -9.90 -21.26
N GLN A 77 -0.95 -11.15 -20.95
CA GLN A 77 -1.31 -11.57 -19.59
C GLN A 77 -0.18 -11.28 -18.61
N GLN A 78 1.06 -11.58 -18.97
CA GLN A 78 2.21 -11.33 -18.13
C GLN A 78 2.43 -9.82 -17.87
N ILE A 79 2.31 -9.00 -18.91
CA ILE A 79 2.42 -7.54 -18.80
C ILE A 79 1.32 -6.98 -17.87
N GLU A 80 0.07 -7.40 -18.06
CA GLU A 80 -1.07 -6.94 -17.26
C GLU A 80 -0.92 -7.37 -15.79
N THR A 81 -0.56 -8.63 -15.53
CA THR A 81 -0.34 -9.14 -14.17
C THR A 81 0.82 -8.41 -13.48
N ASN A 82 1.95 -8.26 -14.16
CA ASN A 82 3.11 -7.56 -13.61
C ASN A 82 2.80 -6.08 -13.30
N ALA A 83 2.05 -5.39 -14.16
CA ALA A 83 1.64 -4.01 -13.93
C ALA A 83 0.72 -3.90 -12.70
N TYR A 84 -0.22 -4.84 -12.54
CA TYR A 84 -1.11 -4.89 -11.38
C TYR A 84 -0.36 -5.18 -10.07
N VAL A 85 0.51 -6.19 -10.06
CA VAL A 85 1.34 -6.54 -8.91
C VAL A 85 2.25 -5.38 -8.51
N ARG A 86 2.87 -4.71 -9.50
CA ARG A 86 3.70 -3.53 -9.26
C ARG A 86 2.92 -2.41 -8.57
N ALA A 87 1.70 -2.11 -9.01
CA ALA A 87 0.86 -1.10 -8.39
C ALA A 87 0.50 -1.43 -6.93
N LEU A 88 0.26 -2.72 -6.62
CA LEU A 88 0.03 -3.20 -5.26
C LEU A 88 1.29 -3.10 -4.38
N THR A 89 2.45 -3.44 -4.92
CA THR A 89 3.73 -3.32 -4.22
C THR A 89 4.06 -1.86 -3.90
N GLU A 90 3.86 -0.94 -4.85
CA GLU A 90 4.04 0.50 -4.61
C GLU A 90 3.10 1.02 -3.50
N LYS A 91 1.87 0.51 -3.43
CA LYS A 91 0.95 0.82 -2.33
C LYS A 91 1.46 0.29 -0.99
N GLN A 92 1.96 -0.94 -0.95
CA GLN A 92 2.54 -1.55 0.24
C GLN A 92 3.78 -0.80 0.74
N GLU A 93 4.65 -0.38 -0.17
CA GLU A 93 5.81 0.46 0.16
C GLU A 93 5.40 1.80 0.78
N THR A 94 4.34 2.42 0.24
CA THR A 94 3.77 3.66 0.80
C THR A 94 3.29 3.45 2.24
N ILE A 95 2.55 2.37 2.51
CA ILE A 95 2.09 2.01 3.85
C ILE A 95 3.27 1.79 4.79
N ASN A 96 4.25 0.97 4.39
CA ASN A 96 5.43 0.67 5.18
C ASN A 96 6.24 1.93 5.51
N ARG A 97 6.34 2.87 4.57
CA ARG A 97 7.03 4.13 4.81
C ARG A 97 6.29 5.02 5.82
N ILE A 98 4.96 5.11 5.72
CA ILE A 98 4.15 5.86 6.70
C ILE A 98 4.32 5.27 8.10
N ILE A 99 4.27 3.94 8.23
CA ILE A 99 4.48 3.24 9.51
C ILE A 99 5.89 3.48 10.06
N SER A 100 6.92 3.46 9.20
CA SER A 100 8.29 3.78 9.62
C SER A 100 8.40 5.21 10.18
N CYS A 101 7.74 6.18 9.54
CA CYS A 101 7.70 7.55 10.04
C CYS A 101 6.88 7.68 11.34
N TYR A 102 5.77 6.95 11.46
CA TYR A 102 4.92 6.92 12.66
C TYR A 102 5.68 6.37 13.88
N ASN A 103 6.44 5.30 13.70
CA ASN A 103 7.18 4.64 14.79
C ASN A 103 8.32 5.47 15.39
N VAL A 104 8.78 6.52 14.70
CA VAL A 104 9.86 7.39 15.18
C VAL A 104 9.38 8.74 15.72
N LEU A 105 8.08 8.95 15.82
CA LEU A 105 7.49 10.14 16.46
C LEU A 105 7.85 10.23 17.93
N THR A 106 7.75 11.43 18.49
CA THR A 106 7.87 11.62 19.93
C THR A 106 6.75 10.88 20.68
N THR A 107 6.97 10.54 21.95
CA THR A 107 5.99 9.77 22.74
C THR A 107 4.61 10.42 22.77
N ASP A 108 4.54 11.74 22.91
CA ASP A 108 3.25 12.46 22.97
C ASP A 108 2.55 12.49 21.61
N GLU A 109 3.30 12.69 20.53
CA GLU A 109 2.78 12.67 19.16
C GLU A 109 2.29 11.28 18.76
N HIS A 110 3.07 10.23 19.07
CA HIS A 110 2.70 8.84 18.80
C HIS A 110 1.42 8.49 19.55
N GLN A 111 1.36 8.76 20.87
CA GLN A 111 0.18 8.49 21.67
C GLN A 111 -1.05 9.28 21.20
N ALA A 112 -0.87 10.52 20.75
CA ALA A 112 -1.99 11.28 20.20
C ALA A 112 -2.60 10.61 18.98
N LEU A 113 -1.79 10.12 18.03
CA LEU A 113 -2.30 9.41 16.86
C LEU A 113 -2.85 8.02 17.21
N GLU A 114 -2.18 7.26 18.07
CA GLU A 114 -2.60 5.95 18.55
C GLU A 114 -4.00 6.00 19.19
N TYR A 115 -4.25 6.96 20.09
CA TYR A 115 -5.55 7.10 20.75
C TYR A 115 -6.64 7.61 19.83
N LEU A 116 -6.32 8.48 18.87
CA LEU A 116 -7.30 9.12 18.01
C LEU A 116 -7.68 8.29 16.77
N TYR A 117 -6.84 7.34 16.35
CA TYR A 117 -7.03 6.64 15.07
C TYR A 117 -6.84 5.13 15.12
N GLU A 118 -6.07 4.60 16.09
CA GLU A 118 -5.78 3.17 16.18
C GLU A 118 -6.63 2.49 17.25
N LYS A 119 -6.59 2.98 18.49
CA LYS A 119 -7.25 2.34 19.63
C LYS A 119 -8.73 2.67 19.78
N TYR A 120 -9.14 3.88 19.44
CA TYR A 120 -10.47 4.40 19.73
C TYR A 120 -10.98 5.25 18.57
N ASP A 121 -12.30 5.52 18.54
CA ASP A 121 -12.83 6.60 17.73
C ASP A 121 -12.31 7.96 18.23
N PHE A 122 -12.30 8.97 17.36
CA PHE A 122 -11.70 10.27 17.60
C PHE A 122 -12.20 10.93 18.90
N GLN A 123 -13.49 10.84 19.20
CA GLN A 123 -14.06 11.51 20.39
C GLN A 123 -13.68 10.77 21.67
N THR A 124 -13.82 9.46 21.67
CA THR A 124 -13.45 8.61 22.81
C THR A 124 -11.95 8.69 23.09
N GLY A 125 -11.11 8.62 22.04
CA GLY A 125 -9.66 8.76 22.16
C GLY A 125 -9.26 10.13 22.76
N MET A 126 -9.89 11.21 22.30
CA MET A 126 -9.69 12.56 22.83
C MET A 126 -10.01 12.65 24.34
N MET A 127 -11.15 12.07 24.78
CA MET A 127 -11.55 12.09 26.18
C MET A 127 -10.62 11.25 27.05
N LYS A 128 -10.23 10.07 26.60
CA LYS A 128 -9.34 9.18 27.34
C LYS A 128 -7.96 9.78 27.49
N LEU A 129 -7.37 10.27 26.39
CA LEU A 129 -6.03 10.86 26.41
C LEU A 129 -5.99 12.14 27.29
N LYS A 130 -7.05 12.96 27.24
CA LYS A 130 -7.19 14.12 28.12
C LYS A 130 -7.17 13.73 29.61
N LYS A 131 -7.87 12.64 29.95
CA LYS A 131 -7.96 12.18 31.36
C LYS A 131 -6.64 11.55 31.83
N GLU A 132 -6.03 10.74 30.96
CA GLU A 132 -4.82 9.99 31.29
C GLU A 132 -3.57 10.87 31.41
N LYS A 133 -3.45 11.87 30.52
CA LYS A 133 -2.31 12.80 30.50
C LYS A 133 -2.57 14.12 31.29
N GLU A 134 -3.77 14.31 31.76
CA GLU A 134 -4.18 15.55 32.44
C GLU A 134 -3.93 16.84 31.63
N VAL A 135 -4.05 16.74 30.29
CA VAL A 135 -3.78 17.82 29.35
C VAL A 135 -5.05 18.42 28.75
N SER A 136 -4.95 19.61 28.18
CA SER A 136 -6.06 20.28 27.52
C SER A 136 -6.34 19.66 26.15
N LYS A 137 -7.59 19.76 25.64
CA LYS A 137 -7.96 19.41 24.28
C LYS A 137 -7.08 20.12 23.24
N ALA A 138 -6.74 21.38 23.47
CA ALA A 138 -5.89 22.16 22.57
C ALA A 138 -4.47 21.57 22.49
N THR A 139 -3.93 21.04 23.57
CA THR A 139 -2.62 20.37 23.60
C THR A 139 -2.64 19.10 22.76
N ILE A 140 -3.68 18.26 22.89
CA ILE A 140 -3.82 17.03 22.09
C ILE A 140 -3.95 17.36 20.59
N ILE A 141 -4.74 18.37 20.22
CA ILE A 141 -4.87 18.80 18.83
C ILE A 141 -3.52 19.30 18.30
N ARG A 142 -2.72 20.00 19.11
CA ARG A 142 -1.37 20.44 18.72
C ARG A 142 -0.44 19.25 18.50
N TRP A 143 -0.43 18.25 19.39
CA TRP A 143 0.35 17.02 19.22
C TRP A 143 -0.04 16.28 17.93
N ARG A 144 -1.35 16.10 17.69
CA ARG A 144 -1.85 15.52 16.45
C ARG A 144 -1.33 16.27 15.21
N LYS A 145 -1.46 17.61 15.21
CA LYS A 145 -1.02 18.43 14.09
C LYS A 145 0.49 18.32 13.85
N ASN A 146 1.29 18.39 14.91
CA ASN A 146 2.74 18.24 14.82
C ASN A 146 3.11 16.84 14.31
N ALA A 147 2.48 15.78 14.81
CA ALA A 147 2.70 14.42 14.36
C ALA A 147 2.47 14.26 12.86
N LEU A 148 1.36 14.80 12.33
CA LEU A 148 1.05 14.73 10.89
C LEU A 148 2.07 15.53 10.04
N ILE A 149 2.56 16.67 10.55
CA ILE A 149 3.62 17.44 9.89
C ILE A 149 4.92 16.64 9.87
N HIS A 150 5.35 16.10 11.01
CA HIS A 150 6.59 15.30 11.10
C HIS A 150 6.55 14.05 10.22
N ILE A 151 5.40 13.35 10.16
CA ILE A 151 5.24 12.22 9.24
C ILE A 151 5.43 12.67 7.79
N LYS A 152 4.83 13.80 7.37
CA LYS A 152 4.98 14.32 6.01
C LYS A 152 6.42 14.70 5.69
N GLU A 153 7.09 15.40 6.58
CA GLU A 153 8.50 15.81 6.41
C GLU A 153 9.43 14.60 6.30
N LEU A 154 9.25 13.59 7.16
CA LEU A 154 10.03 12.36 7.11
C LEU A 154 9.71 11.53 5.86
N TYR A 155 8.45 11.45 5.47
CA TYR A 155 8.02 10.75 4.26
C TYR A 155 8.64 11.34 3.00
N ASP A 156 8.67 12.68 2.90
CA ASP A 156 9.22 13.41 1.75
C ASP A 156 10.75 13.50 1.77
N SER A 157 11.38 13.08 2.87
CA SER A 157 12.84 13.07 3.00
C SER A 157 13.47 12.04 2.05
N SER A 158 14.76 12.24 1.71
CA SER A 158 15.54 11.29 0.91
C SER A 158 16.03 10.07 1.73
N LEU A 159 15.74 10.02 3.03
CA LEU A 159 16.15 8.93 3.91
C LEU A 159 15.44 7.62 3.56
N SER A 160 16.13 6.50 3.65
CA SER A 160 15.49 5.18 3.58
C SER A 160 14.67 4.90 4.86
N ASN A 161 13.77 3.91 4.82
CA ASN A 161 13.04 3.50 6.02
C ASN A 161 13.97 3.04 7.15
N ILE A 162 15.09 2.41 6.80
CA ILE A 162 16.11 1.97 7.75
C ILE A 162 16.81 3.20 8.38
N ASP A 163 17.17 4.19 7.57
CA ASP A 163 17.79 5.41 8.07
C ASP A 163 16.86 6.19 9.00
N ILE A 164 15.58 6.29 8.64
CA ILE A 164 14.56 6.92 9.51
C ILE A 164 14.55 6.23 10.87
N TYR A 165 14.53 4.90 10.89
CA TYR A 165 14.51 4.14 12.14
C TYR A 165 15.79 4.32 12.96
N GLN A 166 16.95 4.31 12.33
CA GLN A 166 18.25 4.46 12.99
C GLN A 166 18.45 5.88 13.55
N TYR A 167 18.16 6.91 12.76
CA TYR A 167 18.42 8.29 13.17
C TYR A 167 17.43 8.83 14.22
N PHE A 168 16.19 8.40 14.18
CA PHE A 168 15.13 8.95 15.03
C PHE A 168 14.65 7.95 16.08
N GLY A 169 14.68 6.65 15.84
CA GLY A 169 14.31 5.61 16.79
C GLY A 169 15.16 5.60 18.05
N ASP A 170 16.48 5.73 17.92
CA ASP A 170 17.43 5.76 19.05
C ASP A 170 17.27 7.02 19.94
N LYS A 171 16.82 8.15 19.38
CA LYS A 171 16.61 9.36 20.16
C LYS A 171 15.40 9.24 21.09
N ASN A 172 14.37 8.53 20.67
CA ASN A 172 13.13 8.37 21.46
C ASN A 172 13.26 7.28 22.53
N THR A 173 14.09 6.27 22.34
CA THR A 173 14.40 5.27 23.38
C THR A 173 15.20 5.86 24.56
N LYS A 174 16.08 6.82 24.33
CA LYS A 174 16.85 7.48 25.38
C LYS A 174 16.03 8.40 26.28
N THR A 175 14.87 8.85 25.85
CA THR A 175 13.96 9.69 26.67
C THR A 175 13.04 8.86 27.57
N LYS A 176 12.90 7.54 27.32
CA LYS A 176 12.07 6.62 28.12
C LYS A 176 12.73 6.17 29.45
N TYR A 177 14.01 6.46 29.66
CA TYR A 177 14.80 5.99 30.82
C TYR A 177 15.46 7.13 31.63
N ARG A 178 14.87 8.35 31.57
CA ARG A 178 15.26 9.43 32.50
C ARG A 178 14.11 9.86 33.38
#